data_b047e31493f0ac90d3ca7481d1e1d19a
#
_entry.id   b047e31493f0ac90d3ca7481d1e1d19a
#
_cell.length_a   1.000
_cell.length_b   1.000
_cell.length_c   1.000
_cell.angle_alpha   90.00
_cell.angle_beta   90.00
_cell.angle_gamma   90.00
#
_symmetry.space_group_name_H-M   'P 1'
#
loop_
_entity.id
_entity.type
_entity.pdbx_description
1 polymer ?
#
loop_
_entity_poly.entity_id
_entity_poly.type
_entity_poly.pdbx_seq_one_letter_code
_entity_poly.pdbx_strand_id
1 'polypeptide(L)'
;MAEKKKLVEDITPMDVDFAQWYTDIVKKAELIEYTSVKGCMVIRPYGYAIWENIQRILDGKFKKTGHVNVCMPMFIPESLLLKEKEHVEGFAPECAWVTYGGSEKLEERLCVRPTSETLFCEHYANVVHSYRDLPKLYNQWVSVVRWEKTTRPFLRSREFLWQEGHTIHETEKEAIEETERMLNVYADFCEDYLAIPVIKGKKTESDKFAGAVSTYAIEALMHDGKALQAGTSHYFGDGFARAFGIQYQSRDNKPEYPFQTSWGMTTRMIGAIIMTHGDDNGLVLPPAVAPIQAVIVPVAQHKAGVLEKAGELKERLEEKFRVKLDDSDNSPGWKFAEYEMKGVPVRIEIGPRDIENNQCVIVTRHNSEKEFVSLDNLEEAVERKLKEVHDGLYKKALENRERRTYACTSLDEITKKLSENGDGFVKAMWCGDEKCEDEIKEKTGVGSRCIPFEQENLSDVCICCGKKAKQMVYFGKAY
;
A
#
# COMPACT_ATOMS: atom_id res chain seq x y z
N MET A 1 -18.94 25.35 21.76
CA MET A 1 -18.28 24.04 21.82
C MET A 1 -16.92 24.25 22.49
N ALA A 2 -16.65 23.59 23.61
CA ALA A 2 -15.33 23.71 24.25
C ALA A 2 -14.27 23.14 23.29
N GLU A 3 -13.23 23.90 22.99
CA GLU A 3 -12.08 23.40 22.23
C GLU A 3 -11.55 22.14 22.90
N LYS A 4 -11.54 21.01 22.18
CA LYS A 4 -10.91 19.77 22.67
C LYS A 4 -9.42 20.08 22.85
N LYS A 5 -8.91 19.98 24.06
CA LYS A 5 -7.49 20.14 24.35
C LYS A 5 -6.68 19.13 23.53
N LYS A 6 -5.80 19.62 22.66
CA LYS A 6 -4.88 18.81 21.87
C LYS A 6 -3.91 18.10 22.82
N LEU A 7 -3.81 16.77 22.72
CA LEU A 7 -2.89 15.97 23.56
C LEU A 7 -1.48 15.92 22.97
N VAL A 8 -1.37 15.98 21.66
CA VAL A 8 -0.11 15.94 20.91
C VAL A 8 0.16 17.34 20.35
N GLU A 9 1.25 17.96 20.76
CA GLU A 9 1.60 19.34 20.39
C GLU A 9 2.76 19.44 19.38
N ASP A 10 3.49 18.34 19.16
CA ASP A 10 4.78 18.31 18.44
C ASP A 10 4.69 17.98 16.95
N ILE A 11 3.50 18.04 16.34
CA ILE A 11 3.31 17.78 14.91
C ILE A 11 2.95 19.07 14.20
N THR A 12 3.64 19.35 13.10
CA THR A 12 3.25 20.40 12.15
C THR A 12 1.82 20.15 11.67
N PRO A 13 0.90 21.11 11.74
CA PRO A 13 -0.46 20.91 11.21
C PRO A 13 -0.47 20.58 9.72
N MET A 14 -1.37 19.68 9.32
CA MET A 14 -1.47 19.16 7.96
C MET A 14 -1.74 20.25 6.91
N ASP A 15 -2.53 21.24 7.26
CA ASP A 15 -2.90 22.39 6.42
C ASP A 15 -1.79 23.45 6.29
N VAL A 16 -0.83 23.47 7.22
CA VAL A 16 0.33 24.38 7.19
C VAL A 16 1.44 23.82 6.29
N ASP A 17 1.83 22.55 6.50
CA ASP A 17 2.83 21.85 5.67
C ASP A 17 2.58 20.33 5.69
N PHE A 18 1.90 19.83 4.66
CA PHE A 18 1.59 18.41 4.52
C PHE A 18 2.84 17.52 4.47
N ALA A 19 3.92 18.02 3.86
CA ALA A 19 5.16 17.26 3.75
C ALA A 19 5.87 17.13 5.10
N GLN A 20 5.90 18.19 5.87
CA GLN A 20 6.47 18.18 7.22
C GLN A 20 5.59 17.39 8.17
N TRP A 21 4.26 17.56 8.13
CA TRP A 21 3.30 16.78 8.88
C TRP A 21 3.53 15.27 8.69
N TYR A 22 3.67 14.82 7.46
CA TYR A 22 3.97 13.41 7.15
C TYR A 22 5.29 12.95 7.78
N THR A 23 6.34 13.78 7.65
CA THR A 23 7.66 13.47 8.20
C THR A 23 7.64 13.43 9.74
N ASP A 24 6.91 14.34 10.37
CA ASP A 24 6.75 14.36 11.82
C ASP A 24 6.06 13.10 12.32
N ILE A 25 4.98 12.66 11.68
CA ILE A 25 4.30 11.41 12.04
C ILE A 25 5.24 10.21 11.91
N VAL A 26 5.92 10.06 10.79
CA VAL A 26 6.80 8.91 10.53
C VAL A 26 7.89 8.80 11.60
N LYS A 27 8.44 9.93 12.06
CA LYS A 27 9.46 10.00 13.11
C LYS A 27 8.88 9.85 14.52
N LYS A 28 7.84 10.60 14.84
CA LYS A 28 7.27 10.70 16.19
C LYS A 28 6.49 9.42 16.58
N ALA A 29 5.82 8.76 15.63
CA ALA A 29 5.23 7.45 15.84
C ALA A 29 6.25 6.31 15.83
N GLU A 30 7.54 6.63 15.73
CA GLU A 30 8.66 5.66 15.77
C GLU A 30 8.60 4.60 14.64
N LEU A 31 8.22 5.01 13.43
CA LEU A 31 8.10 4.08 12.31
C LEU A 31 9.44 3.82 11.62
N ILE A 32 10.31 4.85 11.50
CA ILE A 32 11.62 4.75 10.87
C ILE A 32 12.71 5.52 11.63
N GLU A 33 13.97 5.19 11.28
CA GLU A 33 15.15 6.00 11.56
C GLU A 33 15.96 6.18 10.27
N TYR A 34 16.51 7.38 10.06
CA TYR A 34 17.37 7.65 8.92
C TYR A 34 18.74 7.01 9.09
N THR A 35 19.33 6.55 7.99
CA THR A 35 20.70 6.02 7.95
C THR A 35 21.64 6.97 7.23
N SER A 36 22.94 6.65 7.24
CA SER A 36 23.97 7.37 6.48
C SER A 36 23.79 7.24 4.95
N VAL A 37 23.04 6.25 4.48
CA VAL A 37 22.74 6.06 3.07
C VAL A 37 21.38 6.68 2.75
N LYS A 38 21.38 7.76 1.97
CA LYS A 38 20.16 8.45 1.58
C LYS A 38 19.15 7.50 0.92
N GLY A 39 17.92 7.48 1.45
CA GLY A 39 16.83 6.65 0.91
C GLY A 39 16.83 5.19 1.36
N CYS A 40 17.80 4.78 2.20
CA CYS A 40 17.80 3.51 2.90
C CYS A 40 17.57 3.80 4.39
N MET A 41 16.52 3.25 4.97
CA MET A 41 16.08 3.58 6.32
C MET A 41 15.96 2.35 7.19
N VAL A 42 16.21 2.51 8.49
CA VAL A 42 15.78 1.51 9.46
C VAL A 42 14.26 1.63 9.60
N ILE A 43 13.54 0.57 9.32
CA ILE A 43 12.13 0.45 9.73
C ILE A 43 12.16 -0.02 11.18
N ARG A 44 11.71 0.86 12.10
CA ARG A 44 11.76 0.59 13.53
C ARG A 44 10.71 -0.47 13.92
N PRO A 45 10.81 -1.09 15.11
CA PRO A 45 9.94 -2.19 15.50
C PRO A 45 8.44 -1.92 15.34
N TYR A 46 7.96 -0.72 15.66
CA TYR A 46 6.55 -0.38 15.51
C TYR A 46 6.12 -0.30 14.04
N GLY A 47 6.94 0.33 13.19
CA GLY A 47 6.71 0.37 11.74
C GLY A 47 6.81 -1.02 11.10
N TYR A 48 7.77 -1.83 11.55
CA TYR A 48 7.95 -3.19 11.02
C TYR A 48 6.80 -4.12 11.42
N ALA A 49 6.26 -3.98 12.63
CA ALA A 49 5.10 -4.76 13.07
C ALA A 49 3.82 -4.45 12.25
N ILE A 50 3.67 -3.22 11.74
CA ILE A 50 2.61 -2.90 10.76
C ILE A 50 2.84 -3.70 9.47
N TRP A 51 4.08 -3.75 8.97
CA TRP A 51 4.44 -4.53 7.79
C TRP A 51 4.21 -6.03 7.98
N GLU A 52 4.60 -6.59 9.12
CA GLU A 52 4.34 -8.00 9.45
C GLU A 52 2.85 -8.34 9.43
N ASN A 53 1.98 -7.45 9.94
CA ASN A 53 0.54 -7.63 9.85
C ASN A 53 0.03 -7.55 8.40
N ILE A 54 0.53 -6.63 7.58
CA ILE A 54 0.23 -6.56 6.14
C ILE A 54 0.66 -7.87 5.47
N GLN A 55 1.88 -8.31 5.71
CA GLN A 55 2.42 -9.55 5.16
C GLN A 55 1.58 -10.76 5.56
N ARG A 56 1.25 -10.90 6.83
CA ARG A 56 0.45 -12.03 7.34
C ARG A 56 -0.92 -12.11 6.66
N ILE A 57 -1.59 -10.98 6.47
CA ILE A 57 -2.93 -10.93 5.86
C ILE A 57 -2.84 -11.25 4.36
N LEU A 58 -1.95 -10.58 3.63
CA LEU A 58 -1.79 -10.81 2.19
C LEU A 58 -1.27 -12.21 1.87
N ASP A 59 -0.27 -12.69 2.59
CA ASP A 59 0.26 -14.05 2.41
C ASP A 59 -0.82 -15.12 2.62
N GLY A 60 -1.70 -14.90 3.61
CA GLY A 60 -2.87 -15.75 3.82
C GLY A 60 -3.86 -15.73 2.63
N LYS A 61 -4.06 -14.57 2.00
CA LYS A 61 -4.89 -14.46 0.79
C LYS A 61 -4.24 -15.16 -0.41
N PHE A 62 -2.92 -14.99 -0.60
CA PHE A 62 -2.18 -15.66 -1.69
C PHE A 62 -2.22 -17.19 -1.55
N LYS A 63 -2.03 -17.71 -0.35
CA LYS A 63 -2.13 -19.16 -0.10
C LYS A 63 -3.52 -19.71 -0.38
N LYS A 64 -4.57 -18.94 -0.08
CA LYS A 64 -5.96 -19.35 -0.43
C LYS A 64 -6.20 -19.43 -1.94
N THR A 65 -5.44 -18.70 -2.76
CA THR A 65 -5.49 -18.75 -4.21
C THR A 65 -4.47 -19.72 -4.82
N GLY A 66 -3.80 -20.53 -3.99
CA GLY A 66 -2.88 -21.60 -4.42
C GLY A 66 -1.44 -21.14 -4.63
N HIS A 67 -1.09 -19.89 -4.29
CA HIS A 67 0.28 -19.41 -4.41
C HIS A 67 1.18 -19.95 -3.30
N VAL A 68 2.46 -20.13 -3.65
CA VAL A 68 3.51 -20.56 -2.74
C VAL A 68 4.67 -19.58 -2.75
N ASN A 69 5.34 -19.44 -1.61
CA ASN A 69 6.47 -18.54 -1.48
C ASN A 69 7.77 -19.22 -1.92
N VAL A 70 8.60 -18.46 -2.63
CA VAL A 70 9.98 -18.80 -2.99
C VAL A 70 10.94 -17.72 -2.54
N CYS A 71 12.24 -17.95 -2.67
CA CYS A 71 13.26 -16.93 -2.43
C CYS A 71 14.26 -16.94 -3.60
N MET A 72 14.25 -15.90 -4.41
CA MET A 72 15.20 -15.71 -5.50
C MET A 72 16.45 -14.97 -4.99
N PRO A 73 17.62 -15.18 -5.63
CA PRO A 73 18.84 -14.45 -5.30
C PRO A 73 18.69 -12.93 -5.44
N MET A 74 19.49 -12.19 -4.69
CA MET A 74 19.49 -10.72 -4.74
C MET A 74 20.16 -10.16 -6.00
N PHE A 75 21.17 -10.84 -6.53
CA PHE A 75 22.00 -10.33 -7.61
C PHE A 75 21.56 -10.87 -8.96
N ILE A 76 21.54 -9.98 -9.93
CA ILE A 76 21.19 -10.27 -11.32
C ILE A 76 22.41 -9.95 -12.18
N PRO A 77 22.99 -10.90 -12.92
CA PRO A 77 24.05 -10.63 -13.89
C PRO A 77 23.57 -9.64 -14.96
N GLU A 78 24.44 -8.71 -15.38
CA GLU A 78 24.09 -7.74 -16.43
C GLU A 78 23.64 -8.42 -17.72
N SER A 79 24.30 -9.50 -18.11
CA SER A 79 23.92 -10.31 -19.28
C SER A 79 22.49 -10.87 -19.20
N LEU A 80 22.03 -11.19 -18.00
CA LEU A 80 20.66 -11.68 -17.79
C LEU A 80 19.63 -10.55 -17.95
N LEU A 81 19.93 -9.35 -17.42
CA LEU A 81 19.09 -8.16 -17.62
C LEU A 81 18.95 -7.78 -19.09
N LEU A 82 20.03 -7.90 -19.88
CA LEU A 82 20.05 -7.50 -21.29
C LEU A 82 19.23 -8.42 -22.21
N LYS A 83 18.76 -9.56 -21.75
CA LYS A 83 17.95 -10.50 -22.57
C LYS A 83 16.58 -9.94 -22.95
N GLU A 84 16.02 -9.04 -22.15
CA GLU A 84 14.75 -8.39 -22.43
C GLU A 84 14.98 -6.86 -22.49
N LYS A 85 15.00 -6.32 -23.72
CA LYS A 85 15.44 -4.95 -23.98
C LYS A 85 14.51 -3.89 -23.40
N GLU A 86 13.20 -4.04 -23.56
CA GLU A 86 12.22 -3.05 -23.06
C GLU A 86 12.25 -2.96 -21.54
N HIS A 87 12.37 -4.10 -20.88
CA HIS A 87 12.50 -4.18 -19.43
C HIS A 87 13.76 -3.47 -18.92
N VAL A 88 14.89 -3.70 -19.60
CA VAL A 88 16.18 -3.05 -19.26
C VAL A 88 16.09 -1.53 -19.43
N GLU A 89 15.55 -1.04 -20.55
CA GLU A 89 15.40 0.39 -20.79
C GLU A 89 14.58 1.09 -19.71
N GLY A 90 13.55 0.41 -19.17
CA GLY A 90 12.72 0.93 -18.07
C GLY A 90 13.46 1.04 -16.73
N PHE A 91 14.38 0.12 -16.40
CA PHE A 91 15.06 0.06 -15.10
C PHE A 91 16.52 0.51 -15.10
N ALA A 92 17.18 0.61 -16.24
CA ALA A 92 18.60 0.96 -16.33
C ALA A 92 19.04 2.19 -15.53
N PRO A 93 18.24 3.29 -15.49
CA PRO A 93 18.61 4.48 -14.72
C PRO A 93 18.58 4.29 -13.21
N GLU A 94 17.88 3.27 -12.72
CA GLU A 94 17.63 3.03 -11.29
C GLU A 94 18.40 1.82 -10.74
N CYS A 95 19.26 1.19 -11.55
CA CYS A 95 20.05 0.03 -11.12
C CYS A 95 21.19 0.43 -10.18
N ALA A 96 21.33 -0.32 -9.08
CA ALA A 96 22.53 -0.32 -8.25
C ALA A 96 23.45 -1.46 -8.67
N TRP A 97 24.73 -1.17 -8.91
CA TRP A 97 25.67 -2.12 -9.48
C TRP A 97 26.76 -2.54 -8.49
N VAL A 98 26.98 -3.84 -8.38
CA VAL A 98 28.08 -4.44 -7.64
C VAL A 98 29.17 -4.79 -8.65
N THR A 99 30.36 -4.22 -8.46
CA THR A 99 31.51 -4.35 -9.37
C THR A 99 32.72 -5.07 -8.75
N TYR A 100 32.67 -5.33 -7.44
CA TYR A 100 33.68 -6.06 -6.69
C TYR A 100 33.02 -7.17 -5.86
N GLY A 101 33.69 -8.34 -5.81
CA GLY A 101 33.41 -9.43 -4.88
C GLY A 101 34.61 -9.58 -3.94
N GLY A 102 34.43 -9.20 -2.65
CA GLY A 102 35.58 -9.05 -1.76
C GLY A 102 36.53 -7.95 -2.26
N SER A 103 37.80 -8.28 -2.48
CA SER A 103 38.84 -7.38 -3.02
C SER A 103 39.04 -7.47 -4.54
N GLU A 104 38.36 -8.42 -5.20
CA GLU A 104 38.55 -8.69 -6.63
C GLU A 104 37.46 -8.00 -7.45
N LYS A 105 37.84 -7.40 -8.56
CA LYS A 105 36.91 -6.84 -9.54
C LYS A 105 36.20 -7.99 -10.25
N LEU A 106 34.85 -7.91 -10.32
CA LEU A 106 34.07 -8.89 -11.06
C LEU A 106 34.31 -8.75 -12.57
N GLU A 107 34.37 -9.87 -13.29
CA GLU A 107 34.39 -9.88 -14.76
C GLU A 107 33.14 -9.29 -15.36
N GLU A 108 32.00 -9.60 -14.76
CA GLU A 108 30.68 -9.06 -15.10
C GLU A 108 30.07 -8.38 -13.86
N ARG A 109 29.55 -7.17 -14.02
CA ARG A 109 28.86 -6.47 -12.93
C ARG A 109 27.51 -7.10 -12.65
N LEU A 110 27.11 -7.04 -11.38
CA LEU A 110 25.84 -7.57 -10.89
C LEU A 110 24.91 -6.42 -10.50
N CYS A 111 23.68 -6.48 -10.94
CA CYS A 111 22.63 -5.57 -10.47
C CYS A 111 22.05 -6.08 -9.16
N VAL A 112 21.91 -5.20 -8.16
CA VAL A 112 21.04 -5.48 -7.01
C VAL A 112 19.61 -5.38 -7.51
N ARG A 113 18.82 -6.44 -7.41
CA ARG A 113 17.48 -6.56 -8.03
C ARG A 113 16.60 -5.32 -7.81
N PRO A 114 16.15 -4.65 -8.88
CA PRO A 114 15.10 -3.63 -8.81
C PRO A 114 13.71 -4.25 -8.89
N THR A 115 13.62 -5.43 -9.47
CA THR A 115 12.50 -6.37 -9.63
C THR A 115 13.07 -7.70 -10.11
N SER A 116 12.32 -8.78 -10.13
CA SER A 116 12.88 -10.14 -10.31
C SER A 116 12.39 -10.90 -11.54
N GLU A 117 11.72 -10.26 -12.51
CA GLU A 117 11.19 -10.92 -13.71
C GLU A 117 12.24 -11.79 -14.40
N THR A 118 13.44 -11.25 -14.59
CA THR A 118 14.53 -11.96 -15.30
C THR A 118 15.04 -13.18 -14.53
N LEU A 119 15.11 -13.11 -13.19
CA LEU A 119 15.48 -14.25 -12.34
C LEU A 119 14.41 -15.36 -12.39
N PHE A 120 13.13 -14.98 -12.34
CA PHE A 120 12.04 -15.94 -12.47
C PHE A 120 12.03 -16.58 -13.85
N CYS A 121 12.30 -15.81 -14.90
CA CYS A 121 12.38 -16.36 -16.27
C CYS A 121 13.52 -17.35 -16.43
N GLU A 122 14.70 -17.07 -15.88
CA GLU A 122 15.82 -18.02 -15.87
C GLU A 122 15.46 -19.31 -15.11
N HIS A 123 14.83 -19.17 -13.94
CA HIS A 123 14.36 -20.33 -13.16
C HIS A 123 13.31 -21.13 -13.93
N TYR A 124 12.31 -20.48 -14.52
CA TYR A 124 11.26 -21.16 -15.28
C TYR A 124 11.81 -21.88 -16.52
N ALA A 125 12.82 -21.34 -17.20
CA ALA A 125 13.48 -22.03 -18.31
C ALA A 125 14.09 -23.37 -17.86
N ASN A 126 14.47 -23.48 -16.59
CA ASN A 126 15.09 -24.71 -16.03
C ASN A 126 14.07 -25.71 -15.45
N VAL A 127 12.83 -25.31 -15.19
CA VAL A 127 11.86 -26.17 -14.47
C VAL A 127 10.52 -26.37 -15.17
N VAL A 128 10.28 -25.67 -16.30
CA VAL A 128 9.04 -25.79 -17.08
C VAL A 128 9.37 -26.47 -18.41
N HIS A 129 9.00 -27.73 -18.55
CA HIS A 129 9.28 -28.56 -19.73
C HIS A 129 8.02 -29.23 -20.32
N SER A 130 6.96 -29.33 -19.53
CA SER A 130 5.72 -29.97 -19.89
C SER A 130 4.52 -29.15 -19.43
N TYR A 131 3.38 -29.30 -20.13
CA TYR A 131 2.12 -28.70 -19.66
C TYR A 131 1.76 -29.13 -18.22
N ARG A 132 2.28 -30.27 -17.74
CA ARG A 132 2.08 -30.75 -16.37
C ARG A 132 2.84 -29.94 -15.32
N ASP A 133 3.83 -29.15 -15.73
CA ASP A 133 4.58 -28.26 -14.84
C ASP A 133 3.85 -26.93 -14.59
N LEU A 134 2.78 -26.66 -15.34
CA LEU A 134 2.00 -25.41 -15.32
C LEU A 134 0.64 -25.60 -14.63
N PRO A 135 0.08 -24.56 -13.98
CA PRO A 135 0.75 -23.29 -13.73
C PRO A 135 1.77 -23.37 -12.58
N LYS A 136 2.72 -22.43 -12.54
CA LYS A 136 3.50 -22.13 -11.32
C LYS A 136 3.06 -20.78 -10.79
N LEU A 137 2.66 -20.75 -9.52
CA LEU A 137 2.08 -19.61 -8.85
C LEU A 137 3.00 -19.21 -7.70
N TYR A 138 4.06 -18.44 -8.02
CA TYR A 138 5.10 -18.09 -7.07
C TYR A 138 5.00 -16.64 -6.61
N ASN A 139 5.30 -16.43 -5.33
CA ASN A 139 5.44 -15.13 -4.68
C ASN A 139 6.73 -15.12 -3.85
N GLN A 140 7.31 -13.93 -3.66
CA GLN A 140 8.38 -13.76 -2.68
C GLN A 140 8.19 -12.47 -1.88
N TRP A 141 8.63 -12.51 -0.63
CA TRP A 141 8.70 -11.38 0.29
C TRP A 141 10.17 -11.00 0.45
N VAL A 142 10.57 -9.88 -0.12
CA VAL A 142 11.98 -9.48 -0.22
C VAL A 142 12.15 -7.97 -0.22
N SER A 143 13.40 -7.51 -0.10
CA SER A 143 13.78 -6.13 -0.43
C SER A 143 14.24 -6.02 -1.88
N VAL A 144 14.05 -4.82 -2.45
CA VAL A 144 14.58 -4.41 -3.76
C VAL A 144 15.23 -3.05 -3.65
N VAL A 145 16.09 -2.73 -4.62
CA VAL A 145 16.81 -1.47 -4.68
C VAL A 145 16.52 -0.77 -6.00
N ARG A 146 15.97 0.45 -5.90
CA ARG A 146 15.79 1.37 -7.02
C ARG A 146 16.46 2.69 -6.68
N TRP A 147 17.49 3.07 -7.45
CA TRP A 147 18.37 4.19 -7.10
C TRP A 147 17.72 5.55 -7.36
N GLU A 148 16.67 5.83 -6.62
CA GLU A 148 15.86 7.04 -6.71
C GLU A 148 16.64 8.31 -6.37
N LYS A 149 16.44 9.37 -7.16
CA LYS A 149 17.07 10.69 -6.91
C LYS A 149 16.41 11.41 -5.74
N THR A 150 15.09 11.38 -5.69
CA THR A 150 14.28 12.00 -4.63
C THR A 150 13.61 10.92 -3.80
N THR A 151 13.78 10.98 -2.48
CA THR A 151 13.27 9.96 -1.58
C THR A 151 12.33 10.54 -0.53
N ARG A 152 11.33 9.75 -0.14
CA ARG A 152 10.40 10.04 0.95
C ARG A 152 10.07 8.73 1.67
N PRO A 153 10.15 8.67 3.01
CA PRO A 153 9.89 7.44 3.76
C PRO A 153 8.62 6.72 3.30
N PHE A 154 8.71 5.41 3.11
CA PHE A 154 7.68 4.50 2.62
C PHE A 154 7.16 4.76 1.19
N LEU A 155 7.05 6.01 0.76
CA LEU A 155 6.46 6.38 -0.53
C LEU A 155 7.43 6.17 -1.70
N ARG A 156 8.69 6.57 -1.50
CA ARG A 156 9.77 6.47 -2.49
C ARG A 156 11.10 6.33 -1.76
N SER A 157 11.58 5.10 -1.64
CA SER A 157 12.84 4.76 -0.97
C SER A 157 13.78 4.08 -1.96
N ARG A 158 15.10 4.17 -1.74
CA ARG A 158 16.08 3.44 -2.55
C ARG A 158 16.06 1.95 -2.28
N GLU A 159 15.90 1.58 -1.02
CA GLU A 159 15.64 0.21 -0.62
C GLU A 159 14.28 0.15 0.09
N PHE A 160 13.47 -0.83 -0.25
CA PHE A 160 12.17 -1.04 0.35
C PHE A 160 11.77 -2.52 0.35
N LEU A 161 10.90 -2.88 1.28
CA LEU A 161 10.30 -4.20 1.35
C LEU A 161 9.06 -4.25 0.47
N TRP A 162 8.87 -5.37 -0.16
CA TRP A 162 7.68 -5.66 -0.93
C TRP A 162 7.37 -7.15 -1.00
N GLN A 163 6.28 -7.50 -1.60
CA GLN A 163 6.06 -8.79 -2.21
C GLN A 163 5.99 -8.60 -3.72
N GLU A 164 6.47 -9.59 -4.44
CA GLU A 164 6.31 -9.71 -5.87
C GLU A 164 5.89 -11.14 -6.22
N GLY A 165 4.75 -11.23 -6.91
CA GLY A 165 4.31 -12.48 -7.48
C GLY A 165 4.73 -12.57 -8.93
N HIS A 166 5.16 -13.76 -9.34
CA HIS A 166 5.52 -14.08 -10.72
C HIS A 166 4.93 -15.43 -11.06
N THR A 167 4.00 -15.46 -12.00
CA THR A 167 3.28 -16.68 -12.35
C THR A 167 3.45 -17.01 -13.82
N ILE A 168 3.31 -18.29 -14.15
CA ILE A 168 3.45 -18.80 -15.51
C ILE A 168 2.36 -19.83 -15.79
N HIS A 169 1.71 -19.72 -16.94
CA HIS A 169 0.47 -20.41 -17.29
C HIS A 169 0.52 -21.07 -18.66
N GLU A 170 -0.27 -22.15 -18.84
CA GLU A 170 -0.40 -22.84 -20.12
C GLU A 170 -1.08 -21.95 -21.18
N THR A 171 -2.11 -21.19 -20.79
CA THR A 171 -2.94 -20.41 -21.71
C THR A 171 -2.95 -18.92 -21.39
N GLU A 172 -3.15 -18.11 -22.43
CA GLU A 172 -3.35 -16.68 -22.30
C GLU A 172 -4.52 -16.35 -21.38
N LYS A 173 -5.62 -17.08 -21.52
CA LYS A 173 -6.81 -16.89 -20.70
C LYS A 173 -6.51 -17.04 -19.21
N GLU A 174 -5.80 -18.11 -18.82
CA GLU A 174 -5.41 -18.33 -17.42
C GLU A 174 -4.54 -17.19 -16.87
N ALA A 175 -3.60 -16.68 -17.69
CA ALA A 175 -2.73 -15.59 -17.29
C ALA A 175 -3.51 -14.26 -17.11
N ILE A 176 -4.47 -13.95 -17.98
CA ILE A 176 -5.35 -12.78 -17.86
C ILE A 176 -6.22 -12.91 -16.60
N GLU A 177 -6.85 -14.07 -16.39
CA GLU A 177 -7.65 -14.33 -15.19
C GLU A 177 -6.83 -14.19 -13.89
N GLU A 178 -5.58 -14.63 -13.91
CA GLU A 178 -4.65 -14.46 -12.80
C GLU A 178 -4.32 -12.98 -12.56
N THR A 179 -4.04 -12.22 -13.61
CA THR A 179 -3.76 -10.79 -13.52
C THR A 179 -4.91 -10.03 -12.87
N GLU A 180 -6.13 -10.32 -13.26
CA GLU A 180 -7.35 -9.71 -12.71
C GLU A 180 -7.63 -10.18 -11.27
N ARG A 181 -7.44 -11.47 -10.99
CA ARG A 181 -7.58 -12.04 -9.66
C ARG A 181 -6.69 -11.34 -8.65
N MET A 182 -5.42 -11.16 -8.98
CA MET A 182 -4.48 -10.54 -8.05
C MET A 182 -4.72 -9.05 -7.86
N LEU A 183 -5.19 -8.34 -8.88
CA LEU A 183 -5.67 -6.97 -8.74
C LEU A 183 -6.83 -6.89 -7.74
N ASN A 184 -7.80 -7.81 -7.83
CA ASN A 184 -8.93 -7.87 -6.91
C ASN A 184 -8.50 -8.21 -5.48
N VAL A 185 -7.54 -9.14 -5.30
CA VAL A 185 -6.95 -9.44 -3.99
C VAL A 185 -6.37 -8.19 -3.34
N TYR A 186 -5.68 -7.34 -4.11
CA TYR A 186 -5.14 -6.08 -3.62
C TYR A 186 -6.23 -5.06 -3.29
N ALA A 187 -7.24 -4.92 -4.14
CA ALA A 187 -8.35 -4.01 -3.89
C ALA A 187 -9.11 -4.39 -2.61
N ASP A 188 -9.50 -5.66 -2.48
CA ASP A 188 -10.16 -6.19 -1.28
C ASP A 188 -9.29 -6.01 -0.03
N PHE A 189 -7.97 -6.21 -0.15
CA PHE A 189 -7.06 -5.97 0.97
C PHE A 189 -7.05 -4.50 1.40
N CYS A 190 -6.98 -3.56 0.45
CA CYS A 190 -7.01 -2.13 0.77
C CYS A 190 -8.33 -1.72 1.44
N GLU A 191 -9.45 -2.19 0.94
CA GLU A 191 -10.77 -1.81 1.46
C GLU A 191 -11.10 -2.50 2.79
N ASP A 192 -10.96 -3.83 2.85
CA ASP A 192 -11.40 -4.64 4.00
C ASP A 192 -10.44 -4.57 5.20
N TYR A 193 -9.14 -4.30 4.97
CA TYR A 193 -8.14 -4.35 6.04
C TYR A 193 -7.43 -3.02 6.28
N LEU A 194 -7.25 -2.20 5.26
CA LEU A 194 -6.63 -0.88 5.39
C LEU A 194 -7.64 0.27 5.45
N ALA A 195 -8.92 -0.02 5.25
CA ALA A 195 -9.99 0.99 5.16
C ALA A 195 -9.70 2.08 4.11
N ILE A 196 -9.03 1.72 3.02
CA ILE A 196 -8.66 2.61 1.92
C ILE A 196 -9.48 2.26 0.68
N PRO A 197 -10.45 3.09 0.27
CA PRO A 197 -11.20 2.88 -0.96
C PRO A 197 -10.31 3.12 -2.17
N VAL A 198 -10.34 2.21 -3.15
CA VAL A 198 -9.50 2.25 -4.35
C VAL A 198 -10.31 2.22 -5.64
N ILE A 199 -9.71 2.73 -6.71
CA ILE A 199 -10.25 2.63 -8.07
C ILE A 199 -9.39 1.64 -8.83
N LYS A 200 -10.02 0.61 -9.41
CA LYS A 200 -9.38 -0.42 -10.24
C LYS A 200 -9.43 0.00 -11.69
N GLY A 201 -8.33 -0.13 -12.42
CA GLY A 201 -8.33 0.16 -13.84
C GLY A 201 -7.06 -0.28 -14.57
N LYS A 202 -7.13 -0.18 -15.89
CA LYS A 202 -6.00 -0.45 -16.79
C LYS A 202 -5.16 0.82 -16.94
N LYS A 203 -3.85 0.69 -16.99
CA LYS A 203 -2.94 1.79 -17.35
C LYS A 203 -3.01 2.09 -18.85
N THR A 204 -2.72 3.34 -19.22
CA THR A 204 -2.52 3.72 -20.63
C THR A 204 -1.26 3.06 -21.18
N GLU A 205 -1.09 3.06 -22.50
CA GLU A 205 0.10 2.47 -23.15
C GLU A 205 1.40 3.18 -22.73
N SER A 206 1.33 4.51 -22.50
CA SER A 206 2.47 5.30 -22.03
C SER A 206 2.86 5.05 -20.56
N ASP A 207 1.90 4.62 -19.72
CA ASP A 207 2.07 4.45 -18.27
C ASP A 207 2.14 2.96 -17.82
N LYS A 208 2.09 2.03 -18.79
CA LYS A 208 2.21 0.59 -18.48
C LYS A 208 3.63 0.21 -18.08
N PHE A 209 3.74 -0.88 -17.34
CA PHE A 209 5.02 -1.45 -16.95
C PHE A 209 5.84 -1.91 -18.17
N ALA A 210 7.14 -1.64 -18.16
CA ALA A 210 8.05 -1.97 -19.26
C ALA A 210 8.10 -3.49 -19.52
N GLY A 211 7.84 -3.88 -20.78
CA GLY A 211 7.72 -5.28 -21.19
C GLY A 211 6.33 -5.92 -20.99
N ALA A 212 5.38 -5.23 -20.36
CA ALA A 212 4.03 -5.75 -20.19
C ALA A 212 3.15 -5.49 -21.44
N VAL A 213 2.30 -6.45 -21.76
CA VAL A 213 1.21 -6.27 -22.74
C VAL A 213 0.13 -5.36 -22.15
N SER A 214 -0.20 -5.58 -20.88
CA SER A 214 -1.09 -4.70 -20.13
C SER A 214 -0.72 -4.62 -18.67
N THR A 215 -0.97 -3.45 -18.08
CA THR A 215 -0.80 -3.18 -16.66
C THR A 215 -2.11 -2.72 -16.07
N TYR A 216 -2.51 -3.32 -14.95
CA TYR A 216 -3.62 -2.90 -14.13
C TYR A 216 -3.11 -2.32 -12.82
N ALA A 217 -3.84 -1.37 -12.27
CA ALA A 217 -3.50 -0.73 -11.00
C ALA A 217 -4.73 -0.50 -10.13
N ILE A 218 -4.48 -0.37 -8.84
CA ILE A 218 -5.42 0.21 -7.90
C ILE A 218 -4.90 1.58 -7.46
N GLU A 219 -5.75 2.59 -7.56
CA GLU A 219 -5.43 3.99 -7.28
C GLU A 219 -6.22 4.47 -6.07
N ALA A 220 -5.52 5.04 -5.09
CA ALA A 220 -6.10 5.66 -3.90
C ALA A 220 -5.94 7.18 -3.93
N LEU A 221 -6.78 7.91 -3.21
CA LEU A 221 -6.69 9.36 -3.06
C LEU A 221 -6.28 9.73 -1.64
N MET A 222 -5.21 10.50 -1.52
CA MET A 222 -4.67 10.94 -0.23
C MET A 222 -5.37 12.21 0.29
N HIS A 223 -5.11 12.60 1.53
CA HIS A 223 -5.69 13.79 2.15
C HIS A 223 -5.48 15.07 1.34
N ASP A 224 -4.29 15.24 0.75
CA ASP A 224 -3.95 16.40 -0.06
C ASP A 224 -4.54 16.35 -1.49
N GLY A 225 -5.31 15.33 -1.81
CA GLY A 225 -5.95 15.14 -3.11
C GLY A 225 -5.03 14.55 -4.19
N LYS A 226 -3.81 14.16 -3.85
CA LYS A 226 -2.96 13.44 -4.80
C LYS A 226 -3.27 11.95 -4.86
N ALA A 227 -3.10 11.40 -6.05
CA ALA A 227 -3.28 9.98 -6.31
C ALA A 227 -2.06 9.17 -5.87
N LEU A 228 -2.31 8.00 -5.30
CA LEU A 228 -1.29 7.02 -4.96
C LEU A 228 -1.61 5.69 -5.63
N GLN A 229 -0.67 5.18 -6.44
CA GLN A 229 -0.73 3.82 -6.94
C GLN A 229 -0.43 2.85 -5.81
N ALA A 230 -1.44 2.11 -5.38
CA ALA A 230 -1.37 1.26 -4.18
C ALA A 230 -0.89 -0.16 -4.49
N GLY A 231 -1.13 -0.65 -5.70
CA GLY A 231 -0.68 -1.96 -6.16
C GLY A 231 -0.86 -2.10 -7.67
N THR A 232 -0.10 -3.01 -8.28
CA THR A 232 -0.14 -3.27 -9.73
C THR A 232 -0.19 -4.76 -10.03
N SER A 233 -0.79 -5.10 -11.16
CA SER A 233 -0.80 -6.44 -11.71
C SER A 233 -0.60 -6.36 -13.21
N HIS A 234 0.37 -7.16 -13.72
CA HIS A 234 0.86 -7.06 -15.09
C HIS A 234 0.62 -8.38 -15.84
N TYR A 235 0.15 -8.28 -17.07
CA TYR A 235 0.10 -9.37 -18.03
C TYR A 235 1.21 -9.17 -19.07
N PHE A 236 2.08 -10.16 -19.23
CA PHE A 236 3.25 -10.09 -20.11
C PHE A 236 3.06 -10.80 -21.45
N GLY A 237 1.95 -11.49 -21.65
CA GLY A 237 1.85 -12.38 -22.80
C GLY A 237 2.89 -13.50 -22.72
N ASP A 238 3.46 -13.86 -23.87
CA ASP A 238 4.54 -14.81 -24.03
C ASP A 238 5.92 -14.15 -24.33
N GLY A 239 6.00 -12.81 -24.25
CA GLY A 239 7.18 -12.04 -24.63
C GLY A 239 8.43 -12.43 -23.82
N PHE A 240 8.34 -12.47 -22.51
CA PHE A 240 9.42 -12.93 -21.64
C PHE A 240 9.77 -14.41 -21.87
N ALA A 241 8.77 -15.26 -22.07
CA ALA A 241 9.00 -16.67 -22.35
C ALA A 241 9.82 -16.86 -23.65
N ARG A 242 9.52 -16.09 -24.69
CA ARG A 242 10.29 -16.10 -25.94
C ARG A 242 11.71 -15.57 -25.76
N ALA A 243 11.88 -14.44 -25.04
CA ALA A 243 13.19 -13.84 -24.81
C ALA A 243 14.13 -14.75 -24.01
N PHE A 244 13.59 -15.51 -23.06
CA PHE A 244 14.34 -16.43 -22.20
C PHE A 244 14.33 -17.89 -22.66
N GLY A 245 13.65 -18.20 -23.79
CA GLY A 245 13.60 -19.56 -24.33
C GLY A 245 12.81 -20.54 -23.44
N ILE A 246 11.80 -20.07 -22.71
CA ILE A 246 10.96 -20.91 -21.88
C ILE A 246 9.97 -21.61 -22.80
N GLN A 247 10.16 -22.92 -23.03
CA GLN A 247 9.27 -23.74 -23.84
C GLN A 247 8.82 -24.97 -23.07
N TYR A 248 7.58 -25.37 -23.27
CA TYR A 248 7.04 -26.60 -22.71
C TYR A 248 6.41 -27.46 -23.80
N GLN A 249 6.37 -28.77 -23.58
CA GLN A 249 5.66 -29.72 -24.41
C GLN A 249 4.18 -29.65 -24.11
N SER A 250 3.39 -29.20 -25.11
CA SER A 250 1.92 -29.11 -24.99
C SER A 250 1.25 -30.49 -24.99
N ARG A 251 -0.08 -30.50 -24.75
CA ARG A 251 -0.90 -31.73 -24.77
C ARG A 251 -0.86 -32.45 -26.14
N ASP A 252 -0.66 -31.67 -27.20
CA ASP A 252 -0.54 -32.14 -28.58
C ASP A 252 0.90 -32.51 -28.96
N ASN A 253 1.78 -32.58 -28.00
CA ASN A 253 3.19 -32.95 -28.18
C ASN A 253 3.98 -31.96 -29.04
N LYS A 254 3.64 -30.67 -28.97
CA LYS A 254 4.32 -29.56 -29.65
C LYS A 254 5.00 -28.62 -28.66
N PRO A 255 6.15 -28.02 -29.03
CA PRO A 255 6.76 -26.99 -28.20
C PRO A 255 5.93 -25.70 -28.28
N GLU A 256 5.53 -25.17 -27.13
CA GLU A 256 4.77 -23.92 -26.98
C GLU A 256 5.42 -23.01 -25.95
N TYR A 257 5.12 -21.71 -26.05
CA TYR A 257 5.56 -20.71 -25.08
C TYR A 257 4.45 -20.43 -24.06
N PRO A 258 4.76 -20.46 -22.76
CA PRO A 258 3.77 -20.14 -21.72
C PRO A 258 3.55 -18.64 -21.60
N PHE A 259 2.47 -18.27 -20.90
CA PHE A 259 2.07 -16.89 -20.62
C PHE A 259 2.40 -16.50 -19.18
N GLN A 260 2.85 -15.28 -18.97
CA GLN A 260 3.37 -14.86 -17.67
C GLN A 260 2.65 -13.63 -17.12
N THR A 261 2.63 -13.54 -15.79
CA THR A 261 2.14 -12.38 -15.04
C THR A 261 3.12 -11.99 -13.96
N SER A 262 3.07 -10.74 -13.53
CA SER A 262 3.64 -10.32 -12.25
C SER A 262 2.73 -9.31 -11.55
N TRP A 263 2.84 -9.26 -10.23
CA TRP A 263 2.02 -8.36 -9.41
C TRP A 263 2.76 -8.03 -8.12
N GLY A 264 2.58 -6.79 -7.62
CA GLY A 264 3.37 -6.32 -6.49
C GLY A 264 2.68 -5.27 -5.62
N MET A 265 3.00 -5.33 -4.33
CA MET A 265 2.63 -4.34 -3.32
C MET A 265 3.80 -4.14 -2.34
N THR A 266 4.03 -2.90 -1.93
CA THR A 266 5.24 -2.51 -1.16
C THR A 266 4.87 -1.91 0.20
N THR A 267 5.89 -1.62 1.01
CA THR A 267 5.76 -0.79 2.23
C THR A 267 5.20 0.61 1.98
N ARG A 268 4.99 1.01 0.70
CA ARG A 268 4.23 2.22 0.34
C ARG A 268 2.86 2.25 1.00
N MET A 269 2.26 1.10 1.29
CA MET A 269 0.97 1.01 1.96
C MET A 269 0.99 1.60 3.37
N ILE A 270 2.12 1.59 4.07
CA ILE A 270 2.26 2.30 5.36
C ILE A 270 2.14 3.80 5.14
N GLY A 271 2.79 4.33 4.10
CA GLY A 271 2.62 5.72 3.68
C GLY A 271 1.18 6.08 3.29
N ALA A 272 0.50 5.18 2.59
CA ALA A 272 -0.91 5.33 2.22
C ALA A 272 -1.81 5.42 3.46
N ILE A 273 -1.59 4.56 4.47
CA ILE A 273 -2.33 4.60 5.75
C ILE A 273 -2.14 5.96 6.42
N ILE A 274 -0.91 6.45 6.51
CA ILE A 274 -0.62 7.76 7.11
C ILE A 274 -1.38 8.86 6.38
N MET A 275 -1.25 8.91 5.05
CA MET A 275 -1.82 9.99 4.24
C MET A 275 -3.33 9.90 4.03
N THR A 276 -3.96 8.76 4.31
CA THR A 276 -5.41 8.58 4.23
C THR A 276 -6.09 8.78 5.58
N HIS A 277 -5.48 8.33 6.67
CA HIS A 277 -6.14 8.25 7.98
C HIS A 277 -5.52 9.14 9.05
N GLY A 278 -4.23 9.47 8.96
CA GLY A 278 -3.55 10.31 9.92
C GLY A 278 -4.22 11.68 10.11
N ASP A 279 -4.03 12.28 11.26
CA ASP A 279 -4.52 13.61 11.60
C ASP A 279 -3.44 14.44 12.31
N ASP A 280 -3.79 15.64 12.79
CA ASP A 280 -2.85 16.52 13.49
C ASP A 280 -2.48 16.05 14.90
N ASN A 281 -2.99 14.90 15.35
CA ASN A 281 -2.58 14.24 16.59
C ASN A 281 -1.69 13.02 16.32
N GLY A 282 -1.48 12.67 15.06
CA GLY A 282 -0.55 11.60 14.67
C GLY A 282 -1.16 10.53 13.77
N LEU A 283 -0.64 9.34 13.93
CA LEU A 283 -1.06 8.15 13.20
C LEU A 283 -2.47 7.72 13.61
N VAL A 284 -3.25 7.20 12.66
CA VAL A 284 -4.53 6.53 12.91
C VAL A 284 -4.51 5.20 12.16
N LEU A 285 -4.46 4.10 12.89
CA LEU A 285 -4.28 2.78 12.28
C LEU A 285 -5.60 2.05 12.08
N PRO A 286 -5.81 1.47 10.90
CA PRO A 286 -6.83 0.46 10.71
C PRO A 286 -6.56 -0.73 11.66
N PRO A 287 -7.58 -1.22 12.38
CA PRO A 287 -7.40 -2.25 13.41
C PRO A 287 -6.72 -3.53 12.94
N ALA A 288 -6.95 -3.93 11.68
CA ALA A 288 -6.39 -5.16 11.14
C ALA A 288 -4.85 -5.17 11.12
N VAL A 289 -4.23 -4.01 10.86
CA VAL A 289 -2.77 -3.87 10.73
C VAL A 289 -2.11 -3.17 11.93
N ALA A 290 -2.88 -2.66 12.89
CA ALA A 290 -2.36 -2.03 14.09
C ALA A 290 -1.52 -3.02 14.92
N PRO A 291 -0.26 -2.72 15.28
CA PRO A 291 0.54 -3.57 16.16
C PRO A 291 -0.12 -3.77 17.53
N ILE A 292 -0.80 -2.73 18.01
CA ILE A 292 -1.59 -2.71 19.24
C ILE A 292 -3.00 -2.32 18.83
N GLN A 293 -3.97 -3.22 19.02
CA GLN A 293 -5.39 -2.94 18.73
C GLN A 293 -6.08 -2.23 19.89
N ALA A 294 -5.71 -2.62 21.11
CA ALA A 294 -6.21 -2.00 22.33
C ALA A 294 -5.06 -1.77 23.32
N VAL A 295 -4.99 -0.58 23.88
CA VAL A 295 -4.08 -0.30 25.01
C VAL A 295 -4.88 -0.06 26.28
N ILE A 296 -4.48 -0.72 27.35
CA ILE A 296 -5.03 -0.52 28.70
C ILE A 296 -4.14 0.47 29.43
N VAL A 297 -4.73 1.59 29.86
CA VAL A 297 -4.06 2.62 30.65
C VAL A 297 -4.70 2.69 32.03
N PRO A 298 -4.00 2.19 33.07
CA PRO A 298 -4.46 2.31 34.44
C PRO A 298 -4.36 3.77 34.92
N VAL A 299 -5.47 4.31 35.41
CA VAL A 299 -5.56 5.66 35.98
C VAL A 299 -5.40 5.54 37.49
N ALA A 300 -4.50 6.36 38.07
CA ALA A 300 -4.14 6.24 39.47
C ALA A 300 -3.61 4.84 39.86
N GLN A 301 -2.72 4.29 39.04
CA GLN A 301 -2.17 2.92 39.17
C GLN A 301 -1.51 2.61 40.50
N HIS A 302 -1.12 3.63 41.29
CA HIS A 302 -0.59 3.49 42.62
C HIS A 302 -1.64 3.08 43.68
N LYS A 303 -2.93 3.15 43.33
CA LYS A 303 -4.01 2.68 44.22
C LYS A 303 -4.10 1.14 44.15
N ALA A 304 -4.39 0.56 45.34
CA ALA A 304 -4.50 -0.89 45.46
C ALA A 304 -5.55 -1.47 44.49
N GLY A 305 -5.22 -2.60 43.86
CA GLY A 305 -6.11 -3.34 42.97
C GLY A 305 -6.18 -2.82 41.53
N VAL A 306 -5.66 -1.62 41.22
CA VAL A 306 -5.78 -1.05 39.87
C VAL A 306 -4.90 -1.79 38.86
N LEU A 307 -3.62 -1.99 39.16
CA LEU A 307 -2.70 -2.74 38.30
C LEU A 307 -3.07 -4.22 38.15
N GLU A 308 -3.52 -4.83 39.27
CA GLU A 308 -3.98 -6.21 39.26
C GLU A 308 -5.18 -6.37 38.30
N LYS A 309 -6.19 -5.50 38.44
CA LYS A 309 -7.37 -5.55 37.56
C LYS A 309 -7.01 -5.25 36.11
N ALA A 310 -6.13 -4.29 35.82
CA ALA A 310 -5.67 -4.01 34.49
C ALA A 310 -4.91 -5.20 33.85
N GLY A 311 -4.14 -5.93 34.68
CA GLY A 311 -3.46 -7.18 34.29
C GLY A 311 -4.45 -8.29 33.91
N GLU A 312 -5.48 -8.52 34.74
CA GLU A 312 -6.56 -9.49 34.44
C GLU A 312 -7.27 -9.17 33.12
N LEU A 313 -7.57 -7.89 32.88
CA LEU A 313 -8.21 -7.46 31.63
C LEU A 313 -7.30 -7.67 30.43
N LYS A 314 -5.99 -7.44 30.57
CA LYS A 314 -5.02 -7.73 29.51
C LYS A 314 -5.02 -9.21 29.15
N GLU A 315 -4.89 -10.09 30.17
CA GLU A 315 -4.88 -11.55 29.95
C GLU A 315 -6.14 -12.04 29.23
N ARG A 316 -7.32 -11.51 29.60
CA ARG A 316 -8.58 -11.84 28.92
C ARG A 316 -8.62 -11.38 27.48
N LEU A 317 -8.22 -10.15 27.22
CA LEU A 317 -8.31 -9.55 25.88
C LEU A 317 -7.26 -10.09 24.92
N GLU A 318 -6.06 -10.46 25.39
CA GLU A 318 -4.97 -10.92 24.53
C GLU A 318 -5.22 -12.30 23.89
N GLU A 319 -6.24 -13.05 24.35
CA GLU A 319 -6.69 -14.27 23.68
C GLU A 319 -7.26 -13.99 22.26
N LYS A 320 -7.81 -12.79 22.03
CA LYS A 320 -8.45 -12.41 20.76
C LYS A 320 -7.81 -11.23 20.06
N PHE A 321 -7.17 -10.34 20.82
CA PHE A 321 -6.69 -9.04 20.31
C PHE A 321 -5.20 -8.85 20.63
N ARG A 322 -4.55 -7.99 19.86
CA ARG A 322 -3.21 -7.49 20.18
C ARG A 322 -3.33 -6.38 21.21
N VAL A 323 -3.07 -6.70 22.47
CA VAL A 323 -3.31 -5.81 23.60
C VAL A 323 -1.99 -5.44 24.27
N LYS A 324 -1.89 -4.18 24.69
CA LYS A 324 -0.80 -3.68 25.53
C LYS A 324 -1.37 -3.15 26.84
N LEU A 325 -0.76 -3.50 27.96
CA LEU A 325 -0.92 -2.81 29.23
C LEU A 325 0.23 -1.83 29.40
N ASP A 326 -0.05 -0.55 29.65
CA ASP A 326 0.97 0.42 30.00
C ASP A 326 1.01 0.64 31.51
N ASP A 327 1.86 -0.11 32.17
CA ASP A 327 2.14 -0.05 33.60
C ASP A 327 3.35 0.82 33.95
N SER A 328 3.90 1.59 32.97
CA SER A 328 5.01 2.51 33.20
C SER A 328 4.66 3.62 34.20
N ASP A 329 5.68 4.26 34.74
CA ASP A 329 5.54 5.37 35.71
C ASP A 329 5.08 6.71 35.10
N ASN A 330 4.88 6.74 33.76
CA ASN A 330 4.40 7.93 33.08
C ASN A 330 2.99 8.32 33.51
N SER A 331 2.70 9.62 33.48
CA SER A 331 1.35 10.09 33.79
C SER A 331 0.31 9.60 32.80
N PRO A 332 -0.96 9.41 33.18
CA PRO A 332 -2.01 9.02 32.25
C PRO A 332 -2.12 9.93 31.04
N GLY A 333 -1.96 11.25 31.21
CA GLY A 333 -1.98 12.22 30.09
C GLY A 333 -0.85 11.98 29.10
N TRP A 334 0.35 11.66 29.56
CA TRP A 334 1.46 11.29 28.67
C TRP A 334 1.15 9.99 27.91
N LYS A 335 0.66 8.96 28.60
CA LYS A 335 0.27 7.69 27.99
C LYS A 335 -0.82 7.88 26.92
N PHE A 336 -1.80 8.75 27.19
CA PHE A 336 -2.85 9.06 26.22
C PHE A 336 -2.26 9.70 24.94
N ALA A 337 -1.36 10.69 25.09
CA ALA A 337 -0.71 11.34 23.98
C ALA A 337 0.17 10.37 23.17
N GLU A 338 0.93 9.50 23.85
CA GLU A 338 1.79 8.50 23.23
C GLU A 338 1.01 7.53 22.31
N TYR A 339 -0.10 6.97 22.82
CA TYR A 339 -0.91 6.01 22.05
C TYR A 339 -1.81 6.69 21.02
N GLU A 340 -2.14 7.96 21.21
CA GLU A 340 -2.79 8.78 20.20
C GLU A 340 -1.84 9.06 19.04
N MET A 341 -0.57 9.43 19.31
CA MET A 341 0.49 9.59 18.32
C MET A 341 0.73 8.30 17.53
N LYS A 342 0.77 7.16 18.21
CA LYS A 342 0.97 5.83 17.61
C LYS A 342 -0.26 5.28 16.91
N GLY A 343 -1.38 5.98 16.98
CA GLY A 343 -2.60 5.63 16.24
C GLY A 343 -3.27 4.34 16.71
N VAL A 344 -3.13 4.00 18.00
CA VAL A 344 -3.76 2.80 18.57
C VAL A 344 -5.27 2.92 18.49
N PRO A 345 -5.99 1.98 17.85
CA PRO A 345 -7.42 2.13 17.56
C PRO A 345 -8.31 2.32 18.76
N VAL A 346 -8.02 1.60 19.86
CA VAL A 346 -8.83 1.59 21.07
C VAL A 346 -7.94 1.81 22.30
N ARG A 347 -8.32 2.75 23.15
CA ARG A 347 -7.74 2.94 24.48
C ARG A 347 -8.76 2.59 25.55
N ILE A 348 -8.38 1.77 26.51
CA ILE A 348 -9.17 1.37 27.67
C ILE A 348 -8.59 2.07 28.89
N GLU A 349 -9.37 2.94 29.52
CA GLU A 349 -9.02 3.64 30.75
C GLU A 349 -9.72 2.95 31.93
N ILE A 350 -8.96 2.61 32.97
CA ILE A 350 -9.49 1.98 34.17
C ILE A 350 -8.86 2.55 35.42
N GLY A 351 -9.69 2.99 36.37
CA GLY A 351 -9.28 3.54 37.66
C GLY A 351 -10.08 2.95 38.80
N PRO A 352 -9.82 3.40 40.06
CA PRO A 352 -10.50 2.82 41.23
C PRO A 352 -12.03 2.88 41.18
N ARG A 353 -12.59 4.01 40.74
CA ARG A 353 -14.05 4.19 40.60
C ARG A 353 -14.67 3.29 39.52
N ASP A 354 -13.90 3.04 38.47
CA ASP A 354 -14.34 2.17 37.37
C ASP A 354 -14.44 0.72 37.89
N ILE A 355 -13.45 0.29 38.65
CA ILE A 355 -13.42 -1.04 39.26
C ILE A 355 -14.60 -1.22 40.24
N GLU A 356 -14.85 -0.23 41.14
CA GLU A 356 -15.98 -0.24 42.04
C GLU A 356 -17.33 -0.39 41.32
N ASN A 357 -17.47 0.20 40.14
CA ASN A 357 -18.68 0.14 39.32
C ASN A 357 -18.70 -0.99 38.29
N ASN A 358 -17.74 -1.92 38.33
CA ASN A 358 -17.57 -3.01 37.37
C ASN A 358 -17.58 -2.52 35.89
N GLN A 359 -16.88 -1.44 35.61
CA GLN A 359 -16.83 -0.80 34.29
C GLN A 359 -15.43 -0.33 33.93
N CYS A 360 -15.24 0.08 32.67
CA CYS A 360 -14.11 0.86 32.19
C CYS A 360 -14.58 1.89 31.17
N VAL A 361 -13.68 2.79 30.75
CA VAL A 361 -13.94 3.74 29.68
C VAL A 361 -13.18 3.28 28.44
N ILE A 362 -13.87 3.08 27.31
CA ILE A 362 -13.26 2.85 26.01
C ILE A 362 -13.26 4.16 25.22
N VAL A 363 -12.11 4.48 24.60
CA VAL A 363 -11.93 5.65 23.75
C VAL A 363 -11.45 5.18 22.39
N THR A 364 -12.17 5.56 21.33
CA THR A 364 -11.77 5.26 19.94
C THR A 364 -10.91 6.37 19.36
N ARG A 365 -9.82 5.98 18.65
CA ARG A 365 -8.82 6.93 18.13
C ARG A 365 -9.36 7.82 17.01
N HIS A 366 -10.17 7.28 16.11
CA HIS A 366 -10.59 7.97 14.88
C HIS A 366 -11.55 9.16 15.11
N ASN A 367 -12.32 9.17 16.20
CA ASN A 367 -13.28 10.24 16.54
C ASN A 367 -13.20 10.72 17.98
N SER A 368 -12.35 10.12 18.81
CA SER A 368 -12.19 10.41 20.26
C SER A 368 -13.47 10.20 21.07
N GLU A 369 -14.34 9.33 20.61
CA GLU A 369 -15.58 9.01 21.32
C GLU A 369 -15.28 8.17 22.57
N LYS A 370 -15.98 8.50 23.68
CA LYS A 370 -15.85 7.82 24.96
C LYS A 370 -17.13 7.07 25.28
N GLU A 371 -16.97 5.82 25.71
CA GLU A 371 -18.07 4.97 26.14
C GLU A 371 -17.72 4.26 27.44
N PHE A 372 -18.64 4.28 28.43
CA PHE A 372 -18.54 3.44 29.61
C PHE A 372 -19.08 2.05 29.29
N VAL A 373 -18.25 1.04 29.58
CA VAL A 373 -18.54 -0.35 29.24
C VAL A 373 -18.40 -1.22 30.48
N SER A 374 -19.36 -2.13 30.69
CA SER A 374 -19.24 -3.14 31.73
C SER A 374 -18.06 -4.07 31.46
N LEU A 375 -17.28 -4.38 32.51
CA LEU A 375 -16.18 -5.33 32.41
C LEU A 375 -16.65 -6.74 32.02
N ASP A 376 -17.92 -7.09 32.27
CA ASP A 376 -18.48 -8.39 31.92
C ASP A 376 -18.61 -8.58 30.38
N ASN A 377 -18.78 -7.48 29.62
CA ASN A 377 -18.97 -7.49 28.18
C ASN A 377 -17.79 -6.83 27.44
N LEU A 378 -16.61 -6.80 28.05
CA LEU A 378 -15.48 -6.02 27.55
C LEU A 378 -14.97 -6.51 26.19
N GLU A 379 -14.88 -7.83 25.96
CA GLU A 379 -14.39 -8.41 24.71
C GLU A 379 -15.32 -8.05 23.53
N GLU A 380 -16.61 -8.18 23.73
CA GLU A 380 -17.62 -7.83 22.73
C GLU A 380 -17.62 -6.32 22.41
N ALA A 381 -17.41 -5.51 23.46
CA ALA A 381 -17.30 -4.07 23.30
C ALA A 381 -16.05 -3.65 22.53
N VAL A 382 -14.90 -4.27 22.81
CA VAL A 382 -13.65 -4.03 22.06
C VAL A 382 -13.81 -4.45 20.61
N GLU A 383 -14.37 -5.63 20.33
CA GLU A 383 -14.59 -6.11 18.96
C GLU A 383 -15.51 -5.14 18.19
N ARG A 384 -16.62 -4.72 18.78
CA ARG A 384 -17.53 -3.73 18.20
C ARG A 384 -16.81 -2.40 17.93
N LYS A 385 -16.04 -1.89 18.89
CA LYS A 385 -15.31 -0.63 18.74
C LYS A 385 -14.19 -0.70 17.67
N LEU A 386 -13.50 -1.81 17.54
CA LEU A 386 -12.55 -2.02 16.45
C LEU A 386 -13.25 -1.98 15.08
N LYS A 387 -14.42 -2.60 14.97
CA LYS A 387 -15.24 -2.52 13.74
C LYS A 387 -15.69 -1.09 13.45
N GLU A 388 -16.17 -0.36 14.46
CA GLU A 388 -16.57 1.05 14.33
C GLU A 388 -15.39 1.93 13.86
N VAL A 389 -14.16 1.68 14.35
CA VAL A 389 -12.96 2.37 13.89
C VAL A 389 -12.72 2.10 12.41
N HIS A 390 -12.76 0.84 11.97
CA HIS A 390 -12.57 0.49 10.57
C HIS A 390 -13.62 1.15 9.68
N ASP A 391 -14.90 0.99 10.01
CA ASP A 391 -16.00 1.51 9.21
C ASP A 391 -15.96 3.05 9.14
N GLY A 392 -15.62 3.72 10.25
CA GLY A 392 -15.46 5.17 10.32
C GLY A 392 -14.31 5.69 9.47
N LEU A 393 -13.17 4.99 9.47
CA LEU A 393 -12.02 5.32 8.63
C LEU A 393 -12.34 5.16 7.14
N TYR A 394 -12.97 4.03 6.77
CA TYR A 394 -13.36 3.77 5.39
C TYR A 394 -14.36 4.83 4.88
N LYS A 395 -15.39 5.11 5.67
CA LYS A 395 -16.39 6.13 5.31
C LYS A 395 -15.76 7.50 5.09
N LYS A 396 -14.90 7.95 6.01
CA LYS A 396 -14.21 9.24 5.89
C LYS A 396 -13.32 9.30 4.64
N ALA A 397 -12.59 8.24 4.33
CA ALA A 397 -11.75 8.16 3.16
C ALA A 397 -12.57 8.16 1.86
N LEU A 398 -13.69 7.44 1.83
CA LEU A 398 -14.61 7.40 0.70
C LEU A 398 -15.23 8.77 0.43
N GLU A 399 -15.74 9.44 1.46
CA GLU A 399 -16.30 10.79 1.37
C GLU A 399 -15.27 11.81 0.86
N ASN A 400 -14.01 11.70 1.30
CA ASN A 400 -12.93 12.55 0.80
C ASN A 400 -12.66 12.29 -0.70
N ARG A 401 -12.62 11.03 -1.14
CA ARG A 401 -12.43 10.67 -2.54
C ARG A 401 -13.57 11.17 -3.41
N GLU A 402 -14.83 10.95 -3.01
CA GLU A 402 -16.00 11.38 -3.77
C GLU A 402 -16.07 12.90 -3.90
N ARG A 403 -15.86 13.62 -2.82
CA ARG A 403 -15.83 15.10 -2.81
C ARG A 403 -14.74 15.68 -3.73
N ARG A 404 -13.61 14.97 -3.86
CA ARG A 404 -12.46 15.38 -4.68
C ARG A 404 -12.38 14.63 -6.01
N THR A 405 -13.50 14.12 -6.53
CA THR A 405 -13.59 13.52 -7.86
C THR A 405 -14.42 14.42 -8.75
N TYR A 406 -13.79 14.99 -9.77
CA TYR A 406 -14.37 16.00 -10.64
C TYR A 406 -14.61 15.44 -12.04
N ALA A 407 -15.87 15.46 -12.54
CA ALA A 407 -16.16 15.21 -13.93
C ALA A 407 -15.92 16.49 -14.72
N CYS A 408 -15.10 16.44 -15.80
CA CYS A 408 -14.73 17.57 -16.63
C CYS A 408 -14.90 17.25 -18.12
N THR A 409 -15.31 18.27 -18.89
CA THR A 409 -15.53 18.19 -20.33
C THR A 409 -14.61 19.11 -21.14
N SER A 410 -13.83 19.95 -20.47
CA SER A 410 -12.79 20.80 -21.08
C SER A 410 -11.55 20.92 -20.19
N LEU A 411 -10.40 21.26 -20.78
CA LEU A 411 -9.13 21.47 -20.05
C LEU A 411 -9.24 22.67 -19.09
N ASP A 412 -9.95 23.72 -19.50
CA ASP A 412 -10.19 24.89 -18.65
C ASP A 412 -11.01 24.53 -17.40
N GLU A 413 -11.98 23.63 -17.56
CA GLU A 413 -12.78 23.12 -16.43
C GLU A 413 -11.91 22.34 -15.44
N ILE A 414 -10.95 21.53 -15.91
CA ILE A 414 -9.98 20.86 -15.04
C ILE A 414 -9.21 21.89 -14.21
N THR A 415 -8.59 22.85 -14.88
CA THR A 415 -7.79 23.88 -14.20
C THR A 415 -8.62 24.68 -13.21
N LYS A 416 -9.83 25.06 -13.57
CA LYS A 416 -10.76 25.76 -12.70
C LYS A 416 -11.11 24.96 -11.46
N LYS A 417 -11.57 23.70 -11.61
CA LYS A 417 -11.98 22.84 -10.49
C LYS A 417 -10.84 22.55 -9.52
N LEU A 418 -9.64 22.29 -10.06
CA LEU A 418 -8.47 22.07 -9.22
C LEU A 418 -8.03 23.33 -8.46
N SER A 419 -8.16 24.52 -9.06
CA SER A 419 -7.84 25.78 -8.37
C SER A 419 -8.85 26.15 -7.29
N GLU A 420 -10.13 25.86 -7.51
CA GLU A 420 -11.22 26.20 -6.56
C GLU A 420 -11.37 25.19 -5.43
N ASN A 421 -11.16 23.88 -5.70
CA ASN A 421 -11.48 22.79 -4.77
C ASN A 421 -10.27 22.00 -4.31
N GLY A 422 -9.07 22.34 -4.82
CA GLY A 422 -7.82 21.61 -4.57
C GLY A 422 -7.64 20.36 -5.43
N ASP A 423 -6.48 19.72 -5.29
CA ASP A 423 -6.14 18.51 -6.02
C ASP A 423 -7.15 17.38 -5.75
N GLY A 424 -7.32 16.52 -6.75
CA GLY A 424 -8.27 15.41 -6.70
C GLY A 424 -8.18 14.55 -7.96
N PHE A 425 -9.06 13.58 -8.06
CA PHE A 425 -9.28 12.84 -9.30
C PHE A 425 -10.10 13.67 -10.29
N VAL A 426 -9.74 13.59 -11.55
CA VAL A 426 -10.49 14.16 -12.67
C VAL A 426 -10.94 13.03 -13.58
N LYS A 427 -12.25 12.90 -13.78
CA LYS A 427 -12.83 12.01 -14.79
C LYS A 427 -13.02 12.79 -16.10
N ALA A 428 -12.46 12.30 -17.19
CA ALA A 428 -12.57 12.91 -18.50
C ALA A 428 -12.58 11.87 -19.61
N MET A 429 -13.26 12.22 -20.72
CA MET A 429 -13.29 11.38 -21.92
C MET A 429 -12.03 11.57 -22.76
N TRP A 430 -11.45 10.49 -23.25
CA TRP A 430 -10.18 10.45 -23.98
C TRP A 430 -10.26 9.60 -25.25
N CYS A 431 -9.55 10.02 -26.30
CA CYS A 431 -9.56 9.34 -27.61
C CYS A 431 -8.58 8.15 -27.72
N GLY A 432 -7.71 7.95 -26.72
CA GLY A 432 -6.67 6.93 -26.76
C GLY A 432 -5.35 7.35 -27.43
N ASP A 433 -5.18 8.62 -27.78
CA ASP A 433 -3.95 9.16 -28.39
C ASP A 433 -3.01 9.67 -27.28
N GLU A 434 -1.78 9.15 -27.23
CA GLU A 434 -0.74 9.54 -26.27
C GLU A 434 -0.44 11.06 -26.30
N LYS A 435 -0.49 11.68 -27.50
CA LYS A 435 -0.30 13.13 -27.62
C LYS A 435 -1.34 13.93 -26.85
N CYS A 436 -2.59 13.43 -26.79
CA CYS A 436 -3.62 14.07 -25.99
C CYS A 436 -3.37 13.88 -24.49
N GLU A 437 -2.84 12.74 -24.09
CA GLU A 437 -2.46 12.47 -22.70
C GLU A 437 -1.35 13.41 -22.23
N ASP A 438 -0.30 13.58 -23.05
CA ASP A 438 0.80 14.50 -22.80
C ASP A 438 0.33 15.97 -22.72
N GLU A 439 -0.53 16.37 -23.65
CA GLU A 439 -1.09 17.74 -23.69
C GLU A 439 -1.97 18.05 -22.48
N ILE A 440 -2.79 17.07 -22.02
CA ILE A 440 -3.57 17.20 -20.80
C ILE A 440 -2.63 17.43 -19.60
N LYS A 441 -1.58 16.63 -19.49
CA LYS A 441 -0.58 16.75 -18.41
C LYS A 441 0.16 18.08 -18.45
N GLU A 442 0.60 18.51 -19.63
CA GLU A 442 1.32 19.78 -19.82
C GLU A 442 0.45 21.00 -19.45
N LYS A 443 -0.80 21.02 -19.89
CA LYS A 443 -1.71 22.16 -19.67
C LYS A 443 -2.34 22.22 -18.30
N THR A 444 -2.58 21.08 -17.67
CA THR A 444 -3.36 21.01 -16.42
C THR A 444 -2.57 20.52 -15.22
N GLY A 445 -1.40 19.91 -15.44
CA GLY A 445 -0.55 19.32 -14.41
C GLY A 445 -1.06 17.96 -13.88
N VAL A 446 -2.14 17.38 -14.46
CA VAL A 446 -2.63 16.05 -14.09
C VAL A 446 -2.30 15.02 -15.15
N GLY A 447 -1.71 13.90 -14.76
CA GLY A 447 -1.44 12.76 -15.63
C GLY A 447 -2.52 11.69 -15.52
N SER A 448 -2.55 10.77 -16.48
CA SER A 448 -3.42 9.59 -16.43
C SER A 448 -3.12 8.75 -15.17
N ARG A 449 -4.17 8.22 -14.56
CA ARG A 449 -4.03 7.30 -13.43
C ARG A 449 -4.46 5.90 -13.80
N CYS A 450 -5.67 5.76 -14.30
CA CYS A 450 -6.17 4.51 -14.85
C CYS A 450 -7.42 4.72 -15.71
N ILE A 451 -7.64 3.78 -16.60
CA ILE A 451 -8.88 3.57 -17.33
C ILE A 451 -9.73 2.63 -16.47
N PRO A 452 -10.77 3.11 -15.79
CA PRO A 452 -11.53 2.26 -14.87
C PRO A 452 -12.31 1.20 -15.63
N PHE A 453 -12.59 0.07 -14.99
CA PHE A 453 -13.43 -0.98 -15.57
C PHE A 453 -14.89 -0.53 -15.75
N GLU A 454 -15.39 0.28 -14.82
CA GLU A 454 -16.70 0.90 -14.92
C GLU A 454 -16.57 2.21 -15.69
N GLN A 455 -17.21 2.27 -16.85
CA GLN A 455 -17.14 3.40 -17.75
C GLN A 455 -18.40 4.27 -17.67
N GLU A 456 -18.21 5.58 -17.63
CA GLU A 456 -19.26 6.58 -17.72
C GLU A 456 -19.08 7.38 -19.03
N ASN A 457 -20.17 7.68 -19.76
CA ASN A 457 -20.09 8.59 -20.89
C ASN A 457 -20.32 10.03 -20.41
N LEU A 458 -19.25 10.79 -20.24
CA LEU A 458 -19.28 12.20 -19.84
C LEU A 458 -19.39 13.15 -21.05
N SER A 459 -18.95 12.69 -22.24
CA SER A 459 -18.96 13.41 -23.49
C SER A 459 -18.62 12.44 -24.64
N ASP A 460 -19.15 12.70 -25.85
CA ASP A 460 -18.83 11.91 -27.03
C ASP A 460 -17.44 12.25 -27.63
N VAL A 461 -16.81 13.32 -27.15
CA VAL A 461 -15.54 13.80 -27.68
C VAL A 461 -14.44 13.81 -26.62
N CYS A 462 -13.20 13.65 -27.09
CA CYS A 462 -11.99 13.76 -26.29
C CYS A 462 -11.84 15.16 -25.72
N ILE A 463 -11.58 15.24 -24.42
CA ILE A 463 -11.41 16.50 -23.69
C ILE A 463 -10.28 17.39 -24.26
N CYS A 464 -9.28 16.80 -24.93
CA CYS A 464 -8.14 17.52 -25.49
C CYS A 464 -8.37 17.91 -26.95
N CYS A 465 -8.57 16.94 -27.86
CA CYS A 465 -8.56 17.21 -29.33
C CYS A 465 -9.94 17.32 -29.95
N GLY A 466 -11.03 17.09 -29.21
CA GLY A 466 -12.39 17.15 -29.76
C GLY A 466 -12.79 16.01 -30.72
N LYS A 467 -11.89 15.06 -31.02
CA LYS A 467 -12.20 13.85 -31.80
C LYS A 467 -13.08 12.90 -30.95
N LYS A 468 -13.70 11.92 -31.62
CA LYS A 468 -14.49 10.89 -30.92
C LYS A 468 -13.70 10.27 -29.79
N ALA A 469 -14.27 10.29 -28.59
CA ALA A 469 -13.70 9.64 -27.42
C ALA A 469 -13.85 8.11 -27.49
N LYS A 470 -12.90 7.40 -26.92
CA LYS A 470 -12.96 5.93 -26.79
C LYS A 470 -13.38 5.50 -25.40
N GLN A 471 -12.92 6.20 -24.37
CA GLN A 471 -13.09 5.78 -22.98
C GLN A 471 -12.94 6.94 -22.01
N MET A 472 -13.52 6.77 -20.81
CA MET A 472 -13.29 7.63 -19.67
C MET A 472 -12.01 7.22 -18.95
N VAL A 473 -11.24 8.20 -18.51
CA VAL A 473 -9.97 8.01 -17.77
C VAL A 473 -10.01 8.84 -16.50
N TYR A 474 -9.44 8.29 -15.43
CA TYR A 474 -9.10 9.04 -14.23
C TYR A 474 -7.73 9.68 -14.40
N PHE A 475 -7.68 10.99 -14.24
CA PHE A 475 -6.47 11.79 -14.18
C PHE A 475 -6.25 12.30 -12.75
N GLY A 476 -5.01 12.67 -12.42
CA GLY A 476 -4.68 13.23 -11.11
C GLY A 476 -3.20 13.54 -11.00
N LYS A 477 -2.85 14.39 -10.02
CA LYS A 477 -1.45 14.52 -9.61
C LYS A 477 -1.05 13.29 -8.81
N ALA A 478 0.15 12.78 -9.04
CA ALA A 478 0.66 11.56 -8.41
C ALA A 478 1.77 11.85 -7.39
N TYR A 479 1.92 10.91 -6.46
CA TYR A 479 3.10 10.83 -5.59
C TYR A 479 4.28 10.18 -6.31
#